data_ca3772288db6093eaf28b9339b60c4aa
#
_entry.id   ca3772288db6093eaf28b9339b60c4aa
#
_cell.length_a   1.000
_cell.length_b   1.000
_cell.length_c   1.000
_cell.angle_alpha   90.00
_cell.angle_beta   90.00
_cell.angle_gamma   90.00
#
_symmetry.space_group_name_H-M   'P 1'
#
loop_
_entity.id
_entity.type
_entity.pdbx_description
1 polymer ?
#
loop_
_entity_poly.entity_id
_entity_poly.type
_entity_poly.pdbx_seq_one_letter_code
_entity_poly.pdbx_strand_id
1 'polypeptide(L)'
;MERVARILIYEPHDDISALLELVVRRLGHEPIVCVTGEVDHIGVDAAVIEPGEPVGLHIARSLRAKDVPVLFTSIYPAETEALDLKPAAYLVKPFPLYALERALEAALEPVTPSSASVAAV
;
A
#
# COMPACT_ATOMS: atom_id res chain seq x y z
N MET A 1 -7.45 11.49 -18.80
CA MET A 1 -8.43 10.62 -18.07
C MET A 1 -7.73 9.98 -16.89
N GLU A 2 -8.31 10.13 -15.73
CA GLU A 2 -7.73 9.54 -14.53
C GLU A 2 -8.02 8.05 -14.45
N ARG A 3 -7.01 7.31 -14.06
CA ARG A 3 -7.13 5.89 -13.86
C ARG A 3 -7.71 5.60 -12.49
N VAL A 4 -8.70 4.70 -12.43
CA VAL A 4 -9.21 4.19 -11.16
C VAL A 4 -8.36 2.98 -10.78
N ALA A 5 -7.62 3.08 -9.69
CA ALA A 5 -6.80 2.00 -9.19
C ALA A 5 -7.56 1.17 -8.17
N ARG A 6 -7.20 -0.10 -8.05
CA ARG A 6 -7.74 -1.00 -7.04
C ARG A 6 -6.71 -1.12 -5.92
N ILE A 7 -7.11 -0.72 -4.72
CA ILE A 7 -6.21 -0.63 -3.58
C ILE A 7 -6.64 -1.65 -2.53
N LEU A 8 -5.81 -2.65 -2.32
CA LEU A 8 -6.06 -3.65 -1.28
C LEU A 8 -5.76 -3.03 0.09
N ILE A 9 -6.63 -3.29 1.06
CA ILE A 9 -6.45 -2.84 2.43
C ILE A 9 -6.49 -4.04 3.36
N TYR A 10 -5.42 -4.22 4.12
CA TYR A 10 -5.39 -5.17 5.22
C TYR A 10 -5.08 -4.42 6.50
N GLU A 11 -6.07 -4.28 7.36
CA GLU A 11 -5.97 -3.62 8.65
C GLU A 11 -6.93 -4.32 9.61
N PRO A 12 -6.42 -4.99 10.68
CA PRO A 12 -7.29 -5.74 11.59
C PRO A 12 -8.27 -4.89 12.41
N HIS A 13 -7.95 -3.62 12.61
CA HIS A 13 -8.82 -2.72 13.39
C HIS A 13 -9.88 -2.11 12.48
N ASP A 14 -11.14 -2.43 12.73
CA ASP A 14 -12.26 -2.01 11.89
C ASP A 14 -12.36 -0.50 11.70
N ASP A 15 -12.14 0.27 12.76
CA ASP A 15 -12.21 1.74 12.69
C ASP A 15 -11.14 2.31 11.76
N ILE A 16 -9.95 1.77 11.86
CA ILE A 16 -8.83 2.22 11.03
C ILE A 16 -9.05 1.76 9.59
N SER A 17 -9.51 0.53 9.41
CA SER A 17 -9.81 0.01 8.09
C SER A 17 -10.85 0.89 7.38
N ALA A 18 -11.91 1.27 8.08
CA ALA A 18 -12.94 2.15 7.52
C ALA A 18 -12.37 3.51 7.11
N LEU A 19 -11.45 4.05 7.90
CA LEU A 19 -10.80 5.31 7.59
C LEU A 19 -9.93 5.19 6.34
N LEU A 20 -9.19 4.10 6.21
CA LEU A 20 -8.36 3.84 5.04
C LEU A 20 -9.23 3.72 3.78
N GLU A 21 -10.37 3.04 3.88
CA GLU A 21 -11.31 2.95 2.76
C GLU A 21 -11.79 4.34 2.33
N LEU A 22 -12.12 5.19 3.31
CA LEU A 22 -12.58 6.54 3.01
C LEU A 22 -11.51 7.33 2.25
N VAL A 23 -10.26 7.25 2.69
CA VAL A 23 -9.16 7.93 2.02
C VAL A 23 -9.00 7.45 0.58
N VAL A 24 -9.04 6.13 0.38
CA VAL A 24 -8.92 5.55 -0.96
C VAL A 24 -10.03 6.05 -1.87
N ARG A 25 -11.28 6.07 -1.38
CA ARG A 25 -12.41 6.56 -2.17
C ARG A 25 -12.31 8.04 -2.47
N ARG A 26 -11.81 8.83 -1.54
CA ARG A 26 -11.61 10.28 -1.76
C ARG A 26 -10.60 10.56 -2.84
N LEU A 27 -9.62 9.67 -3.00
CA LEU A 27 -8.64 9.79 -4.08
C LEU A 27 -9.18 9.33 -5.43
N GLY A 28 -10.40 8.82 -5.47
CA GLY A 28 -11.02 8.34 -6.69
C GLY A 28 -10.70 6.89 -7.03
N HIS A 29 -10.23 6.13 -6.06
CA HIS A 29 -9.86 4.73 -6.27
C HIS A 29 -10.82 3.77 -5.57
N GLU A 30 -10.70 2.48 -5.92
CA GLU A 30 -11.56 1.44 -5.37
C GLU A 30 -10.85 0.69 -4.25
N PRO A 31 -11.35 0.73 -3.01
CA PRO A 31 -10.75 -0.06 -1.94
C PRO A 31 -11.26 -1.50 -1.98
N ILE A 32 -10.35 -2.44 -1.70
CA ILE A 32 -10.67 -3.86 -1.59
C ILE A 32 -10.18 -4.29 -0.21
N VAL A 33 -11.12 -4.49 0.71
CA VAL A 33 -10.76 -4.89 2.07
C VAL A 33 -10.50 -6.39 2.11
N CYS A 34 -9.33 -6.75 2.60
CA CYS A 34 -8.89 -8.13 2.72
C CYS A 34 -8.85 -8.50 4.20
N VAL A 35 -9.55 -9.57 4.57
CA VAL A 35 -9.53 -10.07 5.95
C VAL A 35 -8.80 -11.40 6.09
N THR A 36 -8.40 -11.98 4.97
CA THR A 36 -7.66 -13.24 4.93
C THR A 36 -6.40 -13.07 4.10
N GLY A 37 -5.58 -14.10 4.04
CA GLY A 37 -4.36 -14.04 3.24
C GLY A 37 -4.53 -14.29 1.75
N GLU A 38 -5.74 -14.46 1.27
CA GLU A 38 -5.99 -14.80 -0.13
C GLU A 38 -6.05 -13.56 -1.02
N VAL A 39 -5.06 -13.40 -1.88
CA VAL A 39 -4.95 -12.25 -2.77
C VAL A 39 -4.61 -12.63 -4.21
N ASP A 40 -4.46 -13.90 -4.47
CA ASP A 40 -3.84 -14.38 -5.71
C ASP A 40 -4.66 -14.13 -6.97
N HIS A 41 -5.97 -14.05 -6.86
CA HIS A 41 -6.85 -13.87 -8.02
C HIS A 41 -7.40 -12.45 -8.15
N ILE A 42 -6.96 -11.54 -7.30
CA ILE A 42 -7.43 -10.15 -7.33
C ILE A 42 -6.37 -9.28 -8.00
N GLY A 43 -6.76 -8.61 -9.08
CA GLY A 43 -5.87 -7.65 -9.72
C GLY A 43 -5.86 -6.33 -8.96
N VAL A 44 -4.84 -6.10 -8.15
CA VAL A 44 -4.71 -4.87 -7.38
C VAL A 44 -3.51 -4.06 -7.88
N ASP A 45 -3.61 -2.75 -7.75
CA ASP A 45 -2.58 -1.83 -8.23
C ASP A 45 -1.64 -1.38 -7.13
N ALA A 46 -2.09 -1.42 -5.89
CA ALA A 46 -1.29 -1.10 -4.71
C ALA A 46 -1.99 -1.67 -3.48
N ALA A 47 -1.31 -1.66 -2.35
CA ALA A 47 -1.87 -2.15 -1.11
C ALA A 47 -1.43 -1.31 0.08
N VAL A 48 -2.30 -1.20 1.07
CA VAL A 48 -2.01 -0.61 2.38
C VAL A 48 -2.18 -1.73 3.41
N ILE A 49 -1.12 -2.07 4.10
CA ILE A 49 -1.06 -3.28 4.91
C ILE A 49 -0.48 -2.99 6.29
N GLU A 50 -1.14 -3.51 7.33
CA GLU A 50 -0.59 -3.56 8.68
C GLU A 50 0.35 -4.77 8.78
N PRO A 51 1.67 -4.58 8.98
CA PRO A 51 2.63 -5.68 8.95
C PRO A 51 2.85 -6.37 10.30
N GLY A 52 2.18 -5.91 11.36
CA GLY A 52 2.41 -6.42 12.71
C GLY A 52 1.96 -7.86 12.95
N GLU A 53 1.19 -8.42 12.03
CA GLU A 53 0.74 -9.80 12.12
C GLU A 53 1.25 -10.61 10.93
N PRO A 54 1.42 -11.94 11.11
CA PRO A 54 1.93 -12.78 10.02
C PRO A 54 1.11 -12.71 8.73
N VAL A 55 -0.20 -12.53 8.85
CA VAL A 55 -1.08 -12.43 7.68
C VAL A 55 -0.70 -11.21 6.83
N GLY A 56 -0.46 -10.08 7.47
CA GLY A 56 -0.07 -8.85 6.74
C GLY A 56 1.20 -9.03 5.95
N LEU A 57 2.23 -9.60 6.57
CA LEU A 57 3.49 -9.85 5.87
C LEU A 57 3.33 -10.87 4.75
N HIS A 58 2.50 -11.89 4.96
CA HIS A 58 2.21 -12.88 3.92
C HIS A 58 1.58 -12.25 2.69
N ILE A 59 0.57 -11.40 2.90
CA ILE A 59 -0.08 -10.67 1.81
C ILE A 59 0.94 -9.79 1.08
N ALA A 60 1.75 -9.06 1.84
CA ALA A 60 2.75 -8.16 1.27
C ALA A 60 3.77 -8.93 0.42
N ARG A 61 4.24 -10.07 0.90
CA ARG A 61 5.18 -10.90 0.13
C ARG A 61 4.55 -11.35 -1.19
N SER A 62 3.30 -11.80 -1.15
CA SER A 62 2.60 -12.23 -2.36
C SER A 62 2.47 -11.11 -3.38
N LEU A 63 2.14 -9.92 -2.92
CA LEU A 63 1.98 -8.77 -3.81
C LEU A 63 3.32 -8.27 -4.33
N ARG A 64 4.35 -8.23 -3.49
CA ARG A 64 5.67 -7.81 -3.95
C ARG A 64 6.27 -8.78 -4.97
N ALA A 65 5.94 -10.06 -4.86
CA ALA A 65 6.35 -11.03 -5.88
C ALA A 65 5.75 -10.74 -7.25
N LYS A 66 4.66 -9.98 -7.29
CA LYS A 66 4.01 -9.55 -8.54
C LYS A 66 4.32 -8.09 -8.87
N ASP A 67 5.30 -7.50 -8.19
CA ASP A 67 5.69 -6.09 -8.35
C ASP A 67 4.57 -5.09 -8.03
N VAL A 68 3.67 -5.45 -7.15
CA VAL A 68 2.63 -4.54 -6.67
C VAL A 68 3.21 -3.71 -5.51
N PRO A 69 3.16 -2.38 -5.59
CA PRO A 69 3.66 -1.55 -4.51
C PRO A 69 2.84 -1.71 -3.23
N VAL A 70 3.54 -1.77 -2.10
CA VAL A 70 2.93 -1.97 -0.79
C VAL A 70 3.33 -0.81 0.11
N LEU A 71 2.33 -0.25 0.81
CA LEU A 71 2.54 0.73 1.87
C LEU A 71 2.24 0.02 3.19
N PHE A 72 3.15 0.14 4.15
CA PHE A 72 2.90 -0.39 5.48
C PHE A 72 2.43 0.73 6.41
N THR A 73 1.48 0.39 7.29
CA THR A 73 1.02 1.29 8.36
C THR A 73 1.06 0.51 9.67
N SER A 74 1.81 1.01 10.67
CA SER A 74 1.99 0.29 11.91
C SER A 74 2.16 1.23 13.09
N ILE A 75 1.85 0.77 14.30
CA ILE A 75 2.16 1.53 15.52
C ILE A 75 3.61 1.34 15.93
N TYR A 76 4.32 0.42 15.31
CA TYR A 76 5.73 0.13 15.63
C TYR A 76 6.66 0.62 14.53
N PRO A 77 7.92 0.92 14.88
CA PRO A 77 8.91 1.23 13.86
C PRO A 77 9.14 0.05 12.90
N ALA A 78 9.66 0.36 11.74
CA ALA A 78 9.88 -0.65 10.71
C ALA A 78 10.90 -1.69 11.16
N GLU A 79 10.56 -2.95 10.98
CA GLU A 79 11.44 -4.07 11.25
C GLU A 79 12.06 -4.58 9.95
N THR A 80 13.15 -5.34 10.09
CA THR A 80 13.90 -5.84 8.94
C THR A 80 13.03 -6.58 7.94
N GLU A 81 12.14 -7.47 8.41
CA GLU A 81 11.29 -8.24 7.52
C GLU A 81 10.41 -7.36 6.63
N ALA A 82 9.86 -6.28 7.21
CA ALA A 82 9.04 -5.36 6.44
C ALA A 82 9.90 -4.58 5.45
N LEU A 83 11.06 -4.12 5.87
CA LEU A 83 11.95 -3.34 5.01
C LEU A 83 12.53 -4.16 3.87
N ASP A 84 12.75 -5.45 4.09
CA ASP A 84 13.27 -6.35 3.05
C ASP A 84 12.31 -6.47 1.86
N LEU A 85 11.04 -6.19 2.07
CA LEU A 85 10.04 -6.21 1.00
C LEU A 85 10.05 -4.94 0.16
N LYS A 86 10.91 -3.98 0.50
CA LYS A 86 11.05 -2.71 -0.21
C LYS A 86 9.72 -2.00 -0.39
N PRO A 87 9.04 -1.66 0.72
CA PRO A 87 7.76 -0.97 0.62
C PRO A 87 7.93 0.41 -0.01
N ALA A 88 6.88 0.86 -0.69
CA ALA A 88 6.84 2.21 -1.24
C ALA A 88 6.84 3.27 -0.12
N ALA A 89 6.25 2.93 1.03
CA ALA A 89 6.28 3.78 2.21
C ALA A 89 6.04 2.94 3.46
N TYR A 90 6.51 3.45 4.58
CA TYR A 90 6.24 2.88 5.90
C TYR A 90 5.77 4.02 6.80
N LEU A 91 4.50 4.00 7.17
CA LEU A 91 3.90 5.07 7.96
C LEU A 91 3.65 4.58 9.38
N VAL A 92 4.23 5.27 10.35
CA VAL A 92 4.06 4.94 11.77
C VAL A 92 2.85 5.71 12.31
N LYS A 93 1.93 4.99 12.93
CA LYS A 93 0.72 5.59 13.52
C LYS A 93 1.06 6.32 14.83
N PRO A 94 0.43 7.46 15.13
CA PRO A 94 -0.50 8.17 14.28
C PRO A 94 0.23 8.97 13.19
N PHE A 95 -0.36 9.02 12.01
CA PHE A 95 0.16 9.85 10.93
C PHE A 95 -0.99 10.68 10.34
N PRO A 96 -0.69 11.87 9.78
CA PRO A 96 -1.75 12.65 9.16
C PRO A 96 -2.22 11.98 7.87
N LEU A 97 -3.51 12.10 7.57
CA LEU A 97 -4.09 11.45 6.40
C LEU A 97 -3.43 11.87 5.10
N TYR A 98 -2.95 13.12 5.01
CA TYR A 98 -2.30 13.57 3.79
C TYR A 98 -1.00 12.79 3.52
N ALA A 99 -0.35 12.26 4.56
CA ALA A 99 0.84 11.44 4.36
C ALA A 99 0.49 10.13 3.64
N LEU A 100 -0.63 9.53 4.00
CA LEU A 100 -1.14 8.35 3.31
C LEU A 100 -1.54 8.68 1.87
N GLU A 101 -2.26 9.79 1.68
CA GLU A 101 -2.67 10.21 0.36
C GLU A 101 -1.48 10.40 -0.58
N ARG A 102 -0.46 11.12 -0.12
CA ARG A 102 0.76 11.33 -0.91
C ARG A 102 1.50 10.03 -1.21
N ALA A 103 1.60 9.16 -0.21
CA ALA A 103 2.28 7.89 -0.40
C ALA A 103 1.55 7.01 -1.42
N LEU A 104 0.22 6.98 -1.38
CA LEU A 104 -0.57 6.24 -2.37
C LEU A 104 -0.40 6.82 -3.76
N GLU A 105 -0.49 8.13 -3.89
CA GLU A 105 -0.32 8.79 -5.18
C GLU A 105 1.05 8.51 -5.77
N ALA A 106 2.09 8.58 -4.95
CA ALA A 106 3.44 8.28 -5.39
C ALA A 106 3.60 6.81 -5.81
N ALA A 107 2.98 5.90 -5.05
CA ALA A 107 3.04 4.47 -5.37
C ALA A 107 2.33 4.12 -6.67
N LEU A 108 1.31 4.88 -7.03
CA LEU A 108 0.52 4.65 -8.24
C LEU A 108 1.09 5.36 -9.47
N GLU A 109 2.07 6.21 -9.29
CA GLU A 109 2.70 6.86 -10.43
C GLU A 109 3.47 5.85 -11.27
N PRO A 110 3.27 5.86 -12.59
CA PRO A 110 4.03 4.96 -13.43
C PRO A 110 5.51 5.32 -13.42
N VAL A 111 6.36 4.32 -13.30
CA VAL A 111 7.80 4.50 -13.43
C VAL A 111 8.09 4.63 -14.93
N THR A 112 8.60 5.77 -15.34
CA THR A 112 8.94 5.99 -16.73
C THR A 112 10.46 5.91 -16.91
N PRO A 113 10.93 5.12 -17.87
CA PRO A 113 12.37 5.06 -18.15
C PRO A 113 12.97 6.43 -18.47
N SER A 114 12.19 7.30 -19.10
CA SER A 114 12.66 8.65 -19.44
C SER A 114 12.94 9.46 -18.19
N SER A 115 12.14 9.34 -17.14
CA SER A 115 12.39 10.03 -15.88
C SER A 115 13.69 9.55 -15.26
N ALA A 116 13.92 8.26 -15.26
CA ALA A 116 15.15 7.69 -14.73
C ALA A 116 16.35 8.16 -15.54
N SER A 117 16.23 8.21 -16.86
CA SER A 117 17.29 8.68 -17.73
C SER A 117 17.65 10.13 -17.46
N VAL A 118 16.63 10.96 -17.30
CA VAL A 118 16.85 12.38 -17.00
C VAL A 118 17.54 12.54 -15.67
N ALA A 119 17.14 11.77 -14.69
CA ALA A 119 17.77 11.83 -13.37
C ALA A 119 19.22 11.39 -13.41
N ALA A 120 19.57 10.51 -14.32
CA ALA A 120 20.93 10.01 -14.46
C ALA A 120 21.87 11.03 -15.14
N VAL A 121 21.29 11.96 -15.83
CA VAL A 121 22.07 12.99 -16.51
C VAL A 121 22.42 14.10 -15.56
#